data_80c51b270c358e4a68e6cb462dea3894
#
_entry.id   80c51b270c358e4a68e6cb462dea3894
#
_cell.length_a   1.000
_cell.length_b   1.000
_cell.length_c   1.000
_cell.angle_alpha   90.00
_cell.angle_beta   90.00
_cell.angle_gamma   90.00
#
_symmetry.space_group_name_H-M   'P 1'
#
loop_
_entity.id
_entity.type
_entity.pdbx_description
1 polymer ?
#
loop_
_entity_poly.entity_id
_entity_poly.type
_entity_poly.pdbx_seq_one_letter_code
_entity_poly.pdbx_strand_id
1 'polypeptide(L)'
;NNPEHNPKGDFCLSAQMVSFEGNPCFTFSGISLMRPQLFASYQSNNPEQQAFRWLDVMTAAVDAGRVAGELYSGQWWDVGTVERYHQLNSQLNSQLNEH
;
A
#
# COMPACT_ATOMS: atom_id res chain seq x y z
N ASN A 1 11.60 -1.59 -5.48
CA ASN A 1 12.09 -0.27 -5.04
C ASN A 1 10.94 0.73 -4.92
N ASN A 2 11.06 1.65 -3.97
CA ASN A 2 10.08 2.71 -3.81
C ASN A 2 10.17 3.70 -4.99
N PRO A 3 9.03 4.23 -5.47
CA PRO A 3 9.05 5.22 -6.53
C PRO A 3 9.69 6.53 -6.09
N GLU A 4 10.13 7.33 -7.05
CA GLU A 4 10.84 8.57 -6.79
C GLU A 4 10.03 9.57 -5.94
N HIS A 5 8.70 9.58 -6.09
CA HIS A 5 7.84 10.49 -5.36
C HIS A 5 7.56 10.03 -3.92
N ASN A 6 7.99 8.84 -3.54
CA ASN A 6 7.81 8.29 -2.19
C ASN A 6 9.00 7.41 -1.81
N PRO A 7 10.21 7.98 -1.68
CA PRO A 7 11.41 7.18 -1.43
C PRO A 7 11.42 6.48 -0.07
N LYS A 8 10.68 7.01 0.91
CA LYS A 8 10.63 6.44 2.26
C LYS A 8 9.64 5.29 2.38
N GLY A 9 8.70 5.17 1.44
CA GLY A 9 7.64 4.17 1.49
C GLY A 9 6.53 4.52 2.47
N ASP A 10 5.47 3.72 2.47
CA ASP A 10 4.28 3.93 3.29
C ASP A 10 4.28 3.04 4.53
N PHE A 11 4.75 1.80 4.39
CA PHE A 11 4.75 0.78 5.43
C PHE A 11 6.09 0.07 5.48
N CYS A 12 6.44 -0.37 6.67
CA CYS A 12 7.64 -1.18 6.89
C CYS A 12 7.25 -2.65 7.06
N LEU A 13 8.14 -3.54 6.65
CA LEU A 13 7.87 -4.97 6.65
C LEU A 13 8.98 -5.68 7.43
N SER A 14 8.59 -6.43 8.45
CA SER A 14 9.50 -7.23 9.27
C SER A 14 8.87 -8.58 9.55
N ALA A 15 9.53 -9.66 9.17
CA ALA A 15 9.03 -11.02 9.34
C ALA A 15 7.59 -11.19 8.83
N GLN A 16 7.29 -10.60 7.67
CA GLN A 16 5.98 -10.61 7.01
C GLN A 16 4.89 -9.82 7.75
N MET A 17 5.24 -9.11 8.82
CA MET A 17 4.31 -8.24 9.53
C MET A 17 4.53 -6.78 9.15
N VAL A 18 3.42 -6.06 8.94
CA VAL A 18 3.44 -4.64 8.56
C VAL A 18 3.52 -3.76 9.79
N SER A 19 4.34 -2.71 9.72
CA SER A 19 4.45 -1.68 10.76
C SER A 19 4.68 -0.32 10.12
N PHE A 20 4.61 0.74 10.91
CA PHE A 20 4.92 2.10 10.43
C PHE A 20 6.38 2.47 10.68
N GLU A 21 7.07 1.72 11.51
CA GLU A 21 8.46 1.98 11.86
C GLU A 21 9.33 0.76 11.58
N GLY A 22 10.58 0.98 11.22
CA GLY A 22 11.55 -0.07 10.99
C GLY A 22 12.23 0.02 9.64
N ASN A 23 12.90 -1.05 9.27
CA ASN A 23 13.59 -1.22 7.99
C ASN A 23 13.45 -2.67 7.53
N PRO A 24 13.27 -2.90 6.23
CA PRO A 24 13.03 -1.93 5.16
C PRO A 24 11.58 -1.45 5.09
N CYS A 25 11.35 -0.31 4.43
CA CYS A 25 10.02 0.25 4.22
C CYS A 25 9.72 0.36 2.72
N PHE A 26 8.46 0.17 2.36
CA PHE A 26 8.02 0.05 0.96
C PHE A 26 6.76 0.85 0.73
N THR A 27 6.49 1.16 -0.53
CA THR A 27 5.27 1.84 -0.95
C THR A 27 4.13 0.83 -1.11
N PHE A 28 2.95 1.20 -0.62
CA PHE A 28 1.75 0.38 -0.78
C PHE A 28 1.27 0.41 -2.23
N SER A 29 1.05 -0.77 -2.80
CA SER A 29 0.61 -0.92 -4.20
C SER A 29 -0.86 -0.58 -4.43
N GLY A 30 -1.64 -0.43 -3.37
CA GLY A 30 -3.08 -0.25 -3.48
C GLY A 30 -3.87 -1.54 -3.47
N ILE A 31 -3.20 -2.68 -3.40
CA ILE A 31 -3.85 -3.99 -3.41
C ILE A 31 -3.82 -4.56 -2.00
N SER A 32 -4.99 -4.86 -1.45
CA SER A 32 -5.11 -5.47 -0.13
C SER A 32 -6.25 -6.48 -0.10
N LEU A 33 -6.14 -7.43 0.82
CA LEU A 33 -7.17 -8.42 1.10
C LEU A 33 -7.56 -8.30 2.56
N MET A 34 -8.83 -8.08 2.83
CA MET A 34 -9.31 -7.81 4.18
C MET A 34 -10.52 -8.66 4.51
N ARG A 35 -10.62 -9.05 5.79
CA ARG A 35 -11.83 -9.69 6.28
C ARG A 35 -12.86 -8.62 6.66
N PRO A 36 -14.15 -8.84 6.39
CA PRO A 36 -15.19 -7.86 6.77
C PRO A 36 -15.22 -7.52 8.26
N GLN A 37 -14.79 -8.45 9.12
CA GLN A 37 -14.72 -8.25 10.56
C GLN A 37 -13.79 -7.08 10.95
N LEU A 38 -12.82 -6.75 10.10
CA LEU A 38 -11.93 -5.62 10.36
C LEU A 38 -12.70 -4.31 10.52
N PHE A 39 -13.64 -4.05 9.61
CA PHE A 39 -14.46 -2.84 9.64
C PHE A 39 -15.48 -2.87 10.78
N ALA A 40 -16.09 -4.03 11.03
CA ALA A 40 -17.03 -4.20 12.12
C ALA A 40 -16.36 -3.95 13.48
N SER A 41 -15.15 -4.48 13.68
CA SER A 41 -14.38 -4.26 14.90
C SER A 41 -14.00 -2.80 15.08
N TYR A 42 -13.57 -2.13 14.02
CA TYR A 42 -13.24 -0.71 14.08
C TYR A 42 -14.46 0.12 14.45
N GLN A 43 -15.61 -0.14 13.84
CA GLN A 43 -16.85 0.57 14.11
C GLN A 43 -17.32 0.36 15.56
N SER A 44 -17.20 -0.85 16.09
CA SER A 44 -17.54 -1.15 17.48
C SER A 44 -16.69 -0.38 18.47
N ASN A 45 -15.40 -0.20 18.17
CA ASN A 45 -14.48 0.55 19.03
C ASN A 45 -14.59 2.07 18.84
N ASN A 46 -15.29 2.52 17.79
CA ASN A 46 -15.46 3.93 17.45
C ASN A 46 -16.93 4.22 17.13
N PRO A 47 -17.86 4.02 18.08
CA PRO A 47 -19.31 4.04 17.80
C PRO A 47 -19.85 5.41 17.37
N GLU A 48 -19.16 6.47 17.71
CA GLU A 48 -19.56 7.83 17.35
C GLU A 48 -19.17 8.21 15.94
N GLN A 49 -18.28 7.45 15.33
CA GLN A 49 -17.74 7.70 14.00
C GLN A 49 -18.60 6.99 12.95
N GLN A 50 -19.46 7.74 12.24
CA GLN A 50 -20.33 7.18 11.20
C GLN A 50 -19.62 6.97 9.87
N ALA A 51 -18.57 7.75 9.60
CA ALA A 51 -17.73 7.62 8.41
C ALA A 51 -16.27 7.62 8.83
N PHE A 52 -15.48 6.77 8.22
CA PHE A 52 -14.05 6.68 8.52
C PHE A 52 -13.27 6.39 7.23
N ARG A 53 -12.02 6.86 7.19
CA ARG A 53 -11.14 6.61 6.06
C ARG A 53 -10.54 5.21 6.18
N TRP A 54 -10.21 4.63 5.02
CA TRP A 54 -9.49 3.35 4.98
C TRP A 54 -8.21 3.39 5.83
N LEU A 55 -7.49 4.50 5.78
CA LEU A 55 -6.25 4.66 6.53
C LEU A 55 -6.47 4.57 8.04
N ASP A 56 -7.59 5.07 8.54
CA ASP A 56 -7.91 4.99 9.97
C ASP A 56 -8.08 3.55 10.42
N VAL A 57 -8.78 2.74 9.64
CA VAL A 57 -8.97 1.31 9.90
C VAL A 57 -7.63 0.58 9.82
N MET A 58 -6.85 0.88 8.79
CA MET A 58 -5.55 0.23 8.58
C MET A 58 -4.56 0.58 9.68
N THR A 59 -4.53 1.83 10.13
CA THR A 59 -3.65 2.27 11.21
C THR A 59 -3.93 1.48 12.50
N ALA A 60 -5.20 1.34 12.85
CA ALA A 60 -5.60 0.57 14.03
C ALA A 60 -5.20 -0.90 13.91
N ALA A 61 -5.37 -1.49 12.73
CA ALA A 61 -5.01 -2.89 12.49
C ALA A 61 -3.49 -3.10 12.54
N VAL A 62 -2.71 -2.20 11.97
CA VAL A 62 -1.24 -2.26 11.99
C VAL A 62 -0.72 -2.13 13.42
N ASP A 63 -1.24 -1.17 14.18
CA ASP A 63 -0.85 -0.97 15.58
C ASP A 63 -1.20 -2.18 16.44
N ALA A 64 -2.25 -2.91 16.10
CA ALA A 64 -2.67 -4.13 16.81
C ALA A 64 -1.89 -5.38 16.34
N GLY A 65 -0.97 -5.25 15.38
CA GLY A 65 -0.20 -6.38 14.86
C GLY A 65 -1.01 -7.38 14.04
N ARG A 66 -2.06 -6.92 13.38
CA ARG A 66 -2.99 -7.78 12.63
C ARG A 66 -2.79 -7.76 11.12
N VAL A 67 -1.78 -7.05 10.63
CA VAL A 67 -1.56 -6.86 9.19
C VAL A 67 -0.28 -7.55 8.77
N ALA A 68 -0.43 -8.53 7.88
CA ALA A 68 0.69 -9.15 7.19
C ALA A 68 0.90 -8.47 5.85
N GLY A 69 2.12 -8.50 5.37
CA GLY A 69 2.46 -7.93 4.08
C GLY A 69 3.32 -8.87 3.27
N GLU A 70 3.29 -8.69 1.98
CA GLU A 70 4.12 -9.43 1.04
C GLU A 70 4.80 -8.46 0.08
N LEU A 71 6.10 -8.63 -0.10
CA LEU A 71 6.85 -7.81 -1.03
C LEU A 71 6.65 -8.33 -2.46
N TYR A 72 6.10 -7.48 -3.32
CA TYR A 72 5.99 -7.76 -4.74
C TYR A 72 7.23 -7.25 -5.46
N SER A 73 7.92 -8.14 -6.15
CA SER A 73 9.18 -7.84 -6.85
C SER A 73 9.02 -7.70 -8.35
N GLY A 74 7.81 -7.75 -8.89
CA GLY A 74 7.53 -7.54 -10.30
C GLY A 74 7.45 -6.06 -10.67
N GLN A 75 7.02 -5.78 -11.89
CA GLN A 75 6.79 -4.41 -12.33
C GLN A 75 5.57 -3.81 -11.64
N TRP A 76 5.74 -2.59 -11.14
CA TRP A 76 4.68 -1.87 -10.48
C TRP A 76 4.86 -0.36 -10.70
N TRP A 77 3.75 0.31 -10.99
CA TRP A 77 3.73 1.75 -11.26
C TRP A 77 2.59 2.41 -10.52
N ASP A 78 2.91 3.51 -9.84
CA ASP A 78 1.90 4.38 -9.26
C ASP A 78 1.51 5.45 -10.29
N VAL A 79 0.38 5.23 -10.99
CA VAL A 79 -0.07 6.08 -12.09
C VAL A 79 -1.10 7.08 -11.57
N GLY A 80 -0.66 7.93 -10.64
CA GLY A 80 -1.54 8.95 -10.04
C GLY A 80 -1.54 10.30 -10.75
N THR A 81 -0.67 10.49 -11.75
CA THR A 81 -0.58 11.74 -12.51
C THR A 81 -0.48 11.46 -14.00
N VAL A 82 -0.78 12.49 -14.82
CA VAL A 82 -0.65 12.40 -16.29
C VAL A 82 0.80 12.13 -16.69
N GLU A 83 1.76 12.74 -16.01
CA GLU A 83 3.18 12.52 -16.27
C GLU A 83 3.58 11.06 -16.04
N ARG A 84 3.13 10.46 -14.93
CA ARG A 84 3.42 9.06 -14.64
C ARG A 84 2.77 8.12 -15.66
N TYR A 85 1.57 8.47 -16.12
CA TYR A 85 0.88 7.73 -17.18
C TYR A 85 1.71 7.73 -18.48
N HIS A 86 2.23 8.90 -18.89
CA HIS A 86 3.06 9.00 -20.08
C HIS A 86 4.38 8.26 -19.94
N GLN A 87 5.00 8.30 -18.78
CA GLN A 87 6.22 7.55 -18.50
C GLN A 87 6.00 6.04 -18.64
N LEU A 88 4.89 5.55 -18.10
CA LEU A 88 4.55 4.14 -18.21
C LEU A 88 4.30 3.73 -19.67
N ASN A 89 3.55 4.52 -20.42
CA ASN A 89 3.30 4.25 -21.83
C ASN A 89 4.59 4.20 -22.64
N SER A 90 5.49 5.13 -22.42
CA SER A 90 6.80 5.15 -23.11
C SER A 90 7.60 3.90 -22.82
N GLN A 91 7.61 3.47 -21.55
CA GLN A 91 8.36 2.28 -21.15
C GLN A 91 7.73 1.00 -21.71
N LEU A 92 6.42 0.88 -21.72
CA LEU A 92 5.73 -0.28 -22.29
C LEU A 92 5.95 -0.36 -23.80
N ASN A 93 5.88 0.77 -24.49
CA ASN A 93 6.15 0.82 -25.92
C ASN A 93 7.60 0.42 -26.25
N SER A 94 8.55 0.86 -25.45
CA SER A 94 9.96 0.45 -25.58
C SER A 94 10.11 -1.07 -25.43
N GLN A 95 9.44 -1.67 -24.45
CA GLN A 95 9.47 -3.11 -24.23
C GLN A 95 8.85 -3.89 -25.39
N LEU A 96 7.76 -3.39 -25.95
CA LEU A 96 7.10 -4.01 -27.10
C LEU A 96 7.99 -3.96 -28.35
N ASN A 97 8.76 -2.89 -28.54
CA ASN A 97 9.65 -2.73 -29.68
C ASN A 97 10.93 -3.59 -29.59
N GLU A 98 11.26 -4.10 -28.42
CA GLU A 98 12.39 -5.01 -28.22
C GLU A 98 12.08 -6.46 -28.64
N HIS A 99 10.82 -6.74 -28.86
CA HIS A 99 10.34 -8.05 -29.31
C HIS A 99 9.85 -8.00 -30.75
#